data_93037b6c3ab4358d524126d67f7940f8
#
_entry.id   93037b6c3ab4358d524126d67f7940f8
#
_cell.length_a   1.000
_cell.length_b   1.000
_cell.length_c   1.000
_cell.angle_alpha   90.00
_cell.angle_beta   90.00
_cell.angle_gamma   90.00
#
_symmetry.space_group_name_H-M   'P 1'
#
loop_
_entity.id
_entity.type
_entity.pdbx_description
1 polymer ?
#
loop_
_entity_poly.entity_id
_entity_poly.type
_entity_poly.pdbx_seq_one_letter_code
_entity_poly.pdbx_strand_id
1 'polypeptide(L)' 'MAATYQKYLDVVTAKGPEELAKNKAKVIESYNTLASFYSVSDAPKAKELLNKTLELDPANTYALDALEILKKK' A
#
# COMPACT_ATOMS: atom_id res chain seq x y z
N MET A 1 7.72 10.79 7.74
CA MET A 1 7.76 9.39 7.24
C MET A 1 6.52 9.07 6.42
N ALA A 2 5.35 8.96 7.05
CA ALA A 2 4.12 8.63 6.29
C ALA A 2 3.82 9.66 5.20
N ALA A 3 4.01 10.94 5.48
CA ALA A 3 3.76 12.01 4.51
C ALA A 3 4.66 11.89 3.28
N THR A 4 5.89 11.43 3.45
CA THR A 4 6.84 11.25 2.34
C THR A 4 6.36 10.13 1.40
N TYR A 5 5.93 9.00 1.96
CA TYR A 5 5.41 7.90 1.17
C TYR A 5 4.11 8.28 0.47
N GLN A 6 3.23 8.98 1.16
CA GLN A 6 1.96 9.42 0.59
C GLN A 6 2.21 10.36 -0.60
N LYS A 7 3.13 11.29 -0.45
CA LYS A 7 3.49 12.22 -1.52
C LYS A 7 4.06 11.49 -2.73
N TYR A 8 4.92 10.51 -2.50
CA TYR A 8 5.47 9.69 -3.58
C TYR A 8 4.36 8.97 -4.33
N LEU A 9 3.43 8.35 -3.60
CA LEU A 9 2.31 7.64 -4.21
C LEU A 9 1.42 8.57 -5.02
N ASP A 10 1.14 9.77 -4.49
CA ASP A 10 0.33 10.76 -5.19
C ASP A 10 0.97 11.15 -6.53
N VAL A 11 2.27 11.38 -6.52
CA VAL A 11 3.01 11.76 -7.73
C VAL A 11 3.02 10.62 -8.75
N VAL A 12 3.32 9.40 -8.28
CA VAL A 12 3.42 8.23 -9.17
C VAL A 12 2.07 7.88 -9.77
N THR A 13 0.99 7.92 -8.98
CA THR A 13 -0.35 7.61 -9.48
C THR A 13 -0.83 8.65 -10.48
N ALA A 14 -0.44 9.91 -10.28
CA ALA A 14 -0.78 10.98 -11.22
C ALA A 14 -0.09 10.82 -12.59
N LYS A 15 1.05 10.11 -12.63
CA LYS A 15 1.77 9.85 -13.88
C LYS A 15 1.17 8.73 -14.71
N GLY A 16 0.24 7.95 -14.15
CA GLY A 16 -0.49 6.91 -14.87
C GLY A 16 0.06 5.51 -14.71
N PRO A 17 -0.63 4.52 -15.33
CA PRO A 17 -0.30 3.10 -15.11
C PRO A 17 1.10 2.68 -15.57
N GLU A 18 1.66 3.33 -16.57
CA GLU A 18 3.01 3.00 -17.04
C GLU A 18 4.05 3.26 -15.96
N GLU A 19 3.95 4.39 -15.28
CA GLU A 19 4.88 4.73 -14.20
C GLU A 19 4.68 3.82 -13.00
N LEU A 20 3.44 3.46 -12.71
CA LEU A 20 3.15 2.50 -11.65
C LEU A 20 3.82 1.16 -11.94
N ALA A 21 3.75 0.69 -13.19
CA ALA A 21 4.36 -0.58 -13.57
C ALA A 21 5.88 -0.53 -13.49
N LYS A 22 6.50 0.58 -13.92
CA LYS A 22 7.94 0.75 -13.85
C LYS A 22 8.47 0.77 -12.42
N ASN A 23 7.70 1.35 -11.51
CA ASN A 23 8.11 1.52 -10.12
C ASN A 23 7.37 0.59 -9.19
N LYS A 24 6.86 -0.51 -9.72
CA LYS A 24 5.98 -1.43 -8.99
C LYS A 24 6.53 -1.82 -7.61
N ALA A 25 7.77 -2.27 -7.53
CA ALA A 25 8.36 -2.70 -6.27
C ALA A 25 8.36 -1.57 -5.23
N LYS A 26 8.74 -0.37 -5.66
CA LYS A 26 8.80 0.77 -4.76
C LYS A 26 7.40 1.26 -4.36
N VAL A 27 6.45 1.22 -5.29
CA VAL A 27 5.06 1.58 -5.02
C VAL A 27 4.47 0.61 -3.99
N ILE A 28 4.69 -0.70 -4.17
CA ILE A 28 4.23 -1.71 -3.22
C ILE A 28 4.84 -1.49 -1.84
N GLU A 29 6.14 -1.26 -1.78
CA GLU A 29 6.82 -0.96 -0.52
C GLU A 29 6.18 0.24 0.17
N SER A 30 5.89 1.30 -0.59
CA SER A 30 5.28 2.51 -0.05
C SER A 30 3.89 2.24 0.50
N TYR A 31 3.05 1.50 -0.23
CA TYR A 31 1.72 1.13 0.25
C TYR A 31 1.80 0.29 1.52
N ASN A 32 2.69 -0.71 1.54
CA ASN A 32 2.83 -1.59 2.69
C ASN A 32 3.34 -0.84 3.91
N THR A 33 4.27 0.08 3.72
CA THR A 33 4.80 0.92 4.81
C THR A 33 3.70 1.81 5.39
N LEU A 34 2.93 2.47 4.52
CA LEU A 34 1.81 3.29 4.97
C LEU A 34 0.74 2.46 5.66
N ALA A 35 0.44 1.27 5.13
CA ALA A 35 -0.52 0.38 5.75
C ALA A 35 -0.10 -0.01 7.15
N SER A 36 1.18 -0.31 7.34
CA SER A 36 1.73 -0.62 8.66
C SER A 36 1.56 0.56 9.62
N PHE A 37 1.83 1.77 9.14
CA PHE A 37 1.67 2.98 9.93
C PHE A 37 0.21 3.17 10.36
N TYR A 38 -0.73 2.99 9.44
CA TYR A 38 -2.15 3.20 9.73
C TYR A 38 -2.81 2.02 10.44
N SER A 39 -2.19 0.85 10.47
CA SER A 39 -2.80 -0.34 11.05
C SER A 39 -3.21 -0.16 12.50
N VAL A 40 -2.54 0.71 13.23
CA VAL A 40 -2.82 1.01 14.63
C VAL A 40 -3.83 2.14 14.78
N SER A 41 -3.71 3.17 13.96
CA SER A 41 -4.52 4.39 14.12
C SER A 41 -5.74 4.45 13.20
N ASP A 42 -5.68 3.83 12.04
CA ASP A 42 -6.75 3.89 11.04
C ASP A 42 -6.80 2.59 10.23
N ALA A 43 -7.36 1.55 10.85
CA ALA A 43 -7.43 0.23 10.22
C ALA A 43 -8.15 0.23 8.87
N PRO A 44 -9.28 0.93 8.67
CA PRO A 44 -9.91 1.00 7.35
C PRO A 44 -8.99 1.53 6.27
N LYS A 45 -8.21 2.57 6.58
CA LYS A 45 -7.25 3.13 5.63
C LYS A 45 -6.12 2.14 5.34
N ALA A 46 -5.65 1.43 6.36
CA ALA A 46 -4.63 0.40 6.18
C ALA A 46 -5.12 -0.69 5.24
N LYS A 47 -6.36 -1.14 5.41
CA LYS A 47 -6.97 -2.13 4.52
C LYS A 47 -7.02 -1.64 3.08
N GLU A 48 -7.40 -0.39 2.88
CA GLU A 48 -7.47 0.22 1.56
C GLU A 48 -6.10 0.20 0.88
N LEU A 49 -5.05 0.58 1.62
CA LEU A 49 -3.68 0.58 1.10
C LEU A 49 -3.20 -0.83 0.76
N LEU A 50 -3.53 -1.81 1.60
CA LEU A 50 -3.17 -3.20 1.34
C LEU A 50 -3.90 -3.75 0.12
N ASN A 51 -5.15 -3.36 -0.09
CA ASN A 51 -5.90 -3.72 -1.30
C ASN A 51 -5.25 -3.12 -2.53
N LYS A 52 -4.72 -1.90 -2.45
CA LYS A 52 -3.96 -1.28 -3.55
C LYS A 52 -2.71 -2.09 -3.87
N THR A 53 -2.01 -2.59 -2.86
CA THR A 53 -0.87 -3.47 -3.05
C THR A 53 -1.29 -4.72 -3.82
N LEU A 54 -2.41 -5.33 -3.45
CA LEU A 54 -2.91 -6.54 -4.10
C LEU A 54 -3.39 -6.30 -5.52
N GLU A 55 -3.82 -5.10 -5.86
CA GLU A 55 -4.14 -4.74 -7.23
C GLU A 55 -2.89 -4.81 -8.12
N LEU A 56 -1.74 -4.43 -7.57
CA LEU A 56 -0.47 -4.46 -8.29
C LEU A 56 0.21 -5.83 -8.22
N ASP A 57 0.05 -6.53 -7.11
CA ASP A 57 0.68 -7.82 -6.88
C ASP A 57 -0.27 -8.71 -6.05
N PRO A 58 -1.18 -9.45 -6.71
CA PRO A 58 -2.16 -10.30 -6.00
C PRO A 58 -1.54 -11.38 -5.12
N ALA A 59 -0.30 -11.73 -5.35
CA ALA A 59 0.41 -12.75 -4.58
C ALA A 59 1.28 -12.17 -3.47
N ASN A 60 1.14 -10.86 -3.18
CA ASN A 60 1.97 -10.21 -2.17
C ASN A 60 1.63 -10.76 -0.78
N THR A 61 2.55 -11.54 -0.20
CA THR A 61 2.33 -12.21 1.08
C THR A 61 2.20 -11.23 2.23
N TYR A 62 2.97 -10.14 2.20
CA TYR A 62 2.86 -9.12 3.24
C TYR A 62 1.44 -8.56 3.32
N ALA A 63 0.89 -8.19 2.16
CA ALA A 63 -0.45 -7.60 2.11
C ALA A 63 -1.51 -8.61 2.53
N LEU A 64 -1.39 -9.85 2.08
CA LEU A 64 -2.34 -10.90 2.45
C LEU A 64 -2.32 -11.16 3.94
N ASP A 65 -1.14 -11.28 4.53
CA ASP A 65 -0.99 -11.52 5.97
C ASP A 65 -1.50 -10.34 6.79
N ALA A 66 -1.16 -9.12 6.38
CA ALA A 66 -1.59 -7.92 7.09
C ALA A 66 -3.10 -7.75 7.05
N LEU A 67 -3.75 -8.03 5.91
CA LEU A 67 -5.20 -7.99 5.81
C LEU A 67 -5.86 -9.01 6.71
N GLU A 68 -5.28 -10.20 6.80
CA GLU A 68 -5.78 -11.24 7.68
C GLU A 68 -5.74 -10.80 9.15
N ILE A 69 -4.64 -10.19 9.56
CA ILE A 69 -4.50 -9.65 10.91
C ILE A 69 -5.55 -8.57 11.18
N LEU A 70 -5.75 -7.66 10.23
CA LEU A 70 -6.72 -6.57 10.38
C LEU A 70 -8.16 -7.08 10.45
N LYS A 71 -8.47 -8.17 9.75
CA LYS A 71 -9.80 -8.78 9.82
C LYS A 71 -10.11 -9.32 11.20
N LYS A 72 -9.10 -9.79 11.92
CA LYS A 72 -9.27 -10.38 13.25
C LYS A 72 -9.44 -9.33 14.34
N LYS A 73 -9.17 -8.09 14.04
CA LYS A 73 -9.41 -7.00 14.96
C LYS A 73 -10.81 -6.45 14.75
#